data_3e03c1637317c90fe7f25eade32b1c44
#
_entry.id   3e03c1637317c90fe7f25eade32b1c44
#
_cell.length_a   1.000
_cell.length_b   1.000
_cell.length_c   1.000
_cell.angle_alpha   90.00
_cell.angle_beta   90.00
_cell.angle_gamma   90.00
#
_symmetry.space_group_name_H-M   'P 1'
#
loop_
_entity.id
_entity.type
_entity.pdbx_description
1 polymer ?
#
loop_
_entity_poly.entity_id
_entity_poly.type
_entity_poly.pdbx_seq_one_letter_code
_entity_poly.pdbx_strand_id
1 'polypeptide(L)'
;GYSSAASDVYKRQVLQKALQQNLSLVIAVNKIDRPDARIAEVIDEILELLMDLGATDEQLDSPMVFCSGRNGTASYDWTDPNAGTDLKPLFDTILKYVKAPEGEPDEPLQMLVSSVDYNDFVGRMGVGRVQNGVIKVGSPIQVCDWHNPDVHMSGRITKLFDFKANGREPIESAQAGDIVAFAGLPDISIGNTICDPSKVQPLPFVKIN
;
A
#
# COMPACT_ATOMS: atom_id res chain seq x y z
N GLY A 1 -25.22 -17.97 -6.28
CA GLY A 1 -25.21 -17.21 -7.49
C GLY A 1 -25.40 -15.69 -7.38
N TYR A 2 -25.17 -15.06 -6.22
CA TYR A 2 -25.33 -13.59 -6.08
C TYR A 2 -24.00 -12.83 -6.10
N SER A 3 -22.91 -13.44 -6.49
CA SER A 3 -21.58 -12.84 -6.28
C SER A 3 -20.88 -12.27 -7.52
N SER A 4 -21.26 -12.61 -8.76
CA SER A 4 -20.40 -12.26 -9.91
C SER A 4 -20.58 -10.82 -10.41
N ALA A 5 -21.79 -10.37 -10.71
CA ALA A 5 -22.01 -9.08 -11.37
C ALA A 5 -21.64 -7.86 -10.49
N ALA A 6 -22.03 -7.84 -9.22
CA ALA A 6 -21.65 -6.74 -8.30
C ALA A 6 -20.14 -6.74 -8.00
N SER A 7 -19.54 -7.93 -7.89
CA SER A 7 -18.09 -8.09 -7.74
C SER A 7 -17.33 -7.59 -8.98
N ASP A 8 -17.83 -7.84 -10.17
CA ASP A 8 -17.16 -7.43 -11.41
C ASP A 8 -17.25 -5.92 -11.67
N VAL A 9 -18.39 -5.30 -11.33
CA VAL A 9 -18.54 -3.83 -11.36
C VAL A 9 -17.55 -3.18 -10.39
N TYR A 10 -17.43 -3.68 -9.17
CA TYR A 10 -16.49 -3.17 -8.18
C TYR A 10 -15.03 -3.31 -8.63
N LYS A 11 -14.66 -4.47 -9.17
CA LYS A 11 -13.30 -4.71 -9.69
C LYS A 11 -12.95 -3.75 -10.84
N ARG A 12 -13.87 -3.53 -11.77
CA ARG A 12 -13.71 -2.55 -12.85
C ARG A 12 -13.48 -1.15 -12.33
N GLN A 13 -14.26 -0.71 -11.33
CA GLN A 13 -14.11 0.61 -10.70
C GLN A 13 -12.75 0.78 -10.01
N VAL A 14 -12.29 -0.23 -9.28
CA VAL A 14 -10.97 -0.21 -8.62
C VAL A 14 -9.85 -0.12 -9.65
N LEU A 15 -9.90 -0.94 -10.70
CA LEU A 15 -8.90 -0.92 -11.78
C LEU A 15 -8.90 0.43 -12.50
N GLN A 16 -10.07 0.96 -12.83
CA GLN A 16 -10.20 2.27 -13.47
C GLN A 16 -9.56 3.39 -12.63
N LYS A 17 -9.77 3.38 -11.30
CA LYS A 17 -9.12 4.34 -10.40
C LYS A 17 -7.60 4.18 -10.37
N ALA A 18 -7.09 2.95 -10.38
CA ALA A 18 -5.67 2.67 -10.45
C ALA A 18 -5.04 3.22 -11.74
N LEU A 19 -5.70 3.01 -12.88
CA LEU A 19 -5.27 3.54 -14.18
C LEU A 19 -5.27 5.08 -14.19
N GLN A 20 -6.32 5.71 -13.69
CA GLN A 20 -6.44 7.18 -13.59
C GLN A 20 -5.37 7.81 -12.68
N GLN A 21 -4.92 7.10 -11.67
CA GLN A 21 -3.84 7.51 -10.77
C GLN A 21 -2.44 7.18 -11.32
N ASN A 22 -2.37 6.64 -12.53
CA ASN A 22 -1.14 6.23 -13.18
C ASN A 22 -0.28 5.27 -12.33
N LEU A 23 -0.94 4.36 -11.62
CA LEU A 23 -0.24 3.34 -10.84
C LEU A 23 0.41 2.30 -11.76
N SER A 24 1.59 1.82 -11.37
CA SER A 24 2.25 0.70 -12.05
C SER A 24 1.43 -0.57 -11.86
N LEU A 25 1.20 -1.28 -12.96
CA LEU A 25 0.46 -2.54 -12.94
C LEU A 25 1.42 -3.73 -13.03
N VAL A 26 1.10 -4.79 -12.32
CA VAL A 26 1.65 -6.14 -12.50
C VAL A 26 0.46 -7.08 -12.60
N ILE A 27 0.37 -7.82 -13.69
CA ILE A 27 -0.76 -8.70 -13.98
C ILE A 27 -0.37 -10.14 -13.64
N ALA A 28 -1.03 -10.74 -12.65
CA ALA A 28 -0.85 -12.12 -12.27
C ALA A 28 -2.04 -12.96 -12.75
N VAL A 29 -1.83 -13.74 -13.82
CA VAL A 29 -2.81 -14.69 -14.34
C VAL A 29 -2.70 -15.97 -13.52
N ASN A 30 -3.63 -16.17 -12.59
CA ASN A 30 -3.59 -17.25 -11.62
C ASN A 30 -4.45 -18.46 -12.02
N LYS A 31 -4.18 -19.62 -11.40
CA LYS A 31 -4.86 -20.90 -11.62
C LYS A 31 -4.57 -21.53 -12.97
N ILE A 32 -3.37 -21.34 -13.51
CA ILE A 32 -2.95 -21.93 -14.78
C ILE A 32 -2.84 -23.46 -14.73
N ASP A 33 -2.76 -24.02 -13.51
CA ASP A 33 -2.73 -25.47 -13.23
C ASP A 33 -4.08 -26.19 -13.44
N ARG A 34 -5.15 -25.44 -13.68
CA ARG A 34 -6.47 -26.06 -13.87
C ARG A 34 -6.60 -26.65 -15.26
N PRO A 35 -7.23 -27.82 -15.38
CA PRO A 35 -7.44 -28.46 -16.69
C PRO A 35 -8.38 -27.67 -17.61
N ASP A 36 -9.21 -26.77 -17.06
CA ASP A 36 -10.12 -25.86 -17.76
C ASP A 36 -9.56 -24.44 -17.91
N ALA A 37 -8.26 -24.24 -17.68
CA ALA A 37 -7.62 -22.94 -17.83
C ALA A 37 -7.61 -22.48 -19.31
N ARG A 38 -8.08 -21.22 -19.55
CA ARG A 38 -8.16 -20.59 -20.87
C ARG A 38 -7.15 -19.44 -20.95
N ILE A 39 -5.87 -19.76 -20.81
CA ILE A 39 -4.82 -18.73 -20.58
C ILE A 39 -4.76 -17.72 -21.71
N ALA A 40 -4.71 -18.17 -22.96
CA ALA A 40 -4.65 -17.28 -24.14
C ALA A 40 -5.86 -16.35 -24.21
N GLU A 41 -7.07 -16.89 -24.05
CA GLU A 41 -8.30 -16.08 -24.08
C GLU A 41 -8.35 -15.08 -22.93
N VAL A 42 -7.84 -15.45 -21.73
CA VAL A 42 -7.78 -14.55 -20.57
C VAL A 42 -6.80 -13.40 -20.80
N ILE A 43 -5.70 -13.64 -21.50
CA ILE A 43 -4.76 -12.57 -21.89
C ILE A 43 -5.50 -11.55 -22.77
N ASP A 44 -6.22 -12.01 -23.79
CA ASP A 44 -6.98 -11.15 -24.69
C ASP A 44 -8.09 -10.37 -23.93
N GLU A 45 -8.84 -11.06 -23.05
CA GLU A 45 -9.87 -10.44 -22.20
C GLU A 45 -9.29 -9.35 -21.27
N ILE A 46 -8.07 -9.55 -20.74
CA ILE A 46 -7.39 -8.54 -19.92
C ILE A 46 -7.01 -7.32 -20.74
N LEU A 47 -6.44 -7.51 -21.92
CA LEU A 47 -6.05 -6.42 -22.79
C LEU A 47 -7.26 -5.61 -23.27
N GLU A 48 -8.35 -6.30 -23.67
CA GLU A 48 -9.62 -5.64 -24.01
C GLU A 48 -10.17 -4.82 -22.82
N LEU A 49 -10.15 -5.38 -21.60
CA LEU A 49 -10.59 -4.67 -20.40
C LEU A 49 -9.76 -3.42 -20.12
N LEU A 50 -8.44 -3.50 -20.26
CA LEU A 50 -7.55 -2.34 -20.06
C LEU A 50 -7.83 -1.25 -21.12
N MET A 51 -8.02 -1.63 -22.37
CA MET A 51 -8.38 -0.69 -23.45
C MET A 51 -9.74 -0.04 -23.19
N ASP A 52 -10.75 -0.81 -22.80
CA ASP A 52 -12.10 -0.32 -22.44
C ASP A 52 -12.06 0.71 -21.30
N LEU A 53 -11.14 0.54 -20.37
CA LEU A 53 -10.97 1.44 -19.23
C LEU A 53 -10.06 2.63 -19.51
N GLY A 54 -9.57 2.76 -20.75
CA GLY A 54 -8.75 3.89 -21.20
C GLY A 54 -7.31 3.82 -20.74
N ALA A 55 -6.74 2.61 -20.62
CA ALA A 55 -5.32 2.44 -20.31
C ALA A 55 -4.43 3.08 -21.38
N THR A 56 -3.30 3.64 -20.95
CA THR A 56 -2.25 4.15 -21.84
C THR A 56 -1.47 3.00 -22.46
N ASP A 57 -0.70 3.28 -23.51
CA ASP A 57 0.16 2.27 -24.17
C ASP A 57 1.15 1.66 -23.15
N GLU A 58 1.71 2.48 -22.26
CA GLU A 58 2.59 2.01 -21.19
C GLU A 58 1.88 1.06 -20.19
N GLN A 59 0.61 1.31 -19.90
CA GLN A 59 -0.20 0.45 -19.04
C GLN A 59 -0.64 -0.83 -19.75
N LEU A 60 -0.83 -0.81 -21.06
CA LEU A 60 -1.09 -2.01 -21.88
C LEU A 60 0.14 -2.93 -21.97
N ASP A 61 1.34 -2.36 -21.95
CA ASP A 61 2.62 -3.09 -21.90
C ASP A 61 2.99 -3.61 -20.48
N SER A 62 2.04 -3.57 -19.55
CA SER A 62 2.28 -4.05 -18.19
C SER A 62 2.69 -5.52 -18.14
N PRO A 63 3.68 -5.89 -17.29
CA PRO A 63 4.18 -7.26 -17.25
C PRO A 63 3.11 -8.24 -16.79
N MET A 64 3.03 -9.38 -17.46
CA MET A 64 2.19 -10.52 -17.09
C MET A 64 3.03 -11.65 -16.53
N VAL A 65 2.55 -12.25 -15.44
CA VAL A 65 3.15 -13.45 -14.83
C VAL A 65 2.06 -14.50 -14.66
N PHE A 66 2.37 -15.72 -15.02
CA PHE A 66 1.43 -16.85 -15.01
C PHE A 66 1.67 -17.72 -13.77
N CYS A 67 0.65 -17.84 -12.93
CA CYS A 67 0.82 -18.35 -11.58
C CYS A 67 -0.10 -19.52 -11.27
N SER A 68 0.38 -20.42 -10.42
CA SER A 68 -0.44 -21.36 -9.68
C SER A 68 -0.25 -21.11 -8.18
N GLY A 69 -1.16 -20.35 -7.58
CA GLY A 69 -1.11 -20.12 -6.13
C GLY A 69 -1.27 -21.39 -5.31
N ARG A 70 -1.93 -22.42 -5.88
CA ARG A 70 -2.07 -23.74 -5.24
C ARG A 70 -0.73 -24.48 -5.16
N ASN A 71 0.04 -24.44 -6.25
CA ASN A 71 1.33 -25.14 -6.35
C ASN A 71 2.49 -24.27 -5.86
N GLY A 72 2.26 -22.98 -5.59
CA GLY A 72 3.30 -22.04 -5.20
C GLY A 72 4.30 -21.74 -6.34
N THR A 73 3.83 -21.72 -7.60
CA THR A 73 4.68 -21.56 -8.77
C THR A 73 4.27 -20.38 -9.63
N ALA A 74 5.24 -19.78 -10.34
CA ALA A 74 5.04 -18.71 -11.31
C ALA A 74 6.01 -18.85 -12.48
N SER A 75 5.61 -18.40 -13.67
CA SER A 75 6.40 -18.41 -14.90
C SER A 75 6.11 -17.20 -15.76
N TYR A 76 7.02 -16.84 -16.62
CA TYR A 76 6.79 -15.89 -17.73
C TYR A 76 6.28 -16.59 -18.99
N ASP A 77 6.37 -17.91 -19.05
CA ASP A 77 5.89 -18.71 -20.17
C ASP A 77 4.44 -19.15 -19.91
N TRP A 78 3.52 -18.58 -20.68
CA TRP A 78 2.10 -18.92 -20.59
C TRP A 78 1.73 -20.21 -21.37
N THR A 79 2.62 -20.68 -22.22
CA THR A 79 2.39 -21.88 -23.06
C THR A 79 2.65 -23.19 -22.32
N ASP A 80 3.46 -23.13 -21.23
CA ASP A 80 3.71 -24.26 -20.36
C ASP A 80 3.27 -23.98 -18.91
N PRO A 81 2.11 -24.49 -18.49
CA PRO A 81 1.62 -24.30 -17.11
C PRO A 81 2.54 -24.89 -16.03
N ASN A 82 3.49 -25.76 -16.41
CA ASN A 82 4.43 -26.42 -15.49
C ASN A 82 5.84 -25.81 -15.54
N ALA A 83 6.07 -24.77 -16.31
CA ALA A 83 7.39 -24.13 -16.43
C ALA A 83 7.90 -23.49 -15.11
N GLY A 84 6.98 -23.12 -14.21
CA GLY A 84 7.32 -22.49 -12.93
C GLY A 84 7.72 -23.49 -11.86
N THR A 85 8.79 -23.21 -11.12
CA THR A 85 9.28 -24.02 -9.99
C THR A 85 8.98 -23.39 -8.63
N ASP A 86 8.84 -22.07 -8.58
CA ASP A 86 8.57 -21.27 -7.38
C ASP A 86 7.86 -19.95 -7.74
N LEU A 87 7.60 -19.08 -6.77
CA LEU A 87 6.99 -17.75 -6.96
C LEU A 87 8.00 -16.63 -7.27
N LYS A 88 9.28 -16.96 -7.40
CA LYS A 88 10.33 -15.96 -7.66
C LYS A 88 10.03 -15.08 -8.88
N PRO A 89 9.56 -15.58 -10.03
CA PRO A 89 9.22 -14.73 -11.17
C PRO A 89 8.19 -13.64 -10.84
N LEU A 90 7.19 -13.95 -10.01
CA LEU A 90 6.19 -12.97 -9.56
C LEU A 90 6.84 -11.91 -8.67
N PHE A 91 7.64 -12.30 -7.68
CA PHE A 91 8.30 -11.36 -6.78
C PHE A 91 9.35 -10.50 -7.50
N ASP A 92 10.14 -11.06 -8.40
CA ASP A 92 11.10 -10.32 -9.21
C ASP A 92 10.39 -9.26 -10.08
N THR A 93 9.22 -9.61 -10.63
CA THR A 93 8.41 -8.68 -11.41
C THR A 93 7.89 -7.52 -10.54
N ILE A 94 7.37 -7.83 -9.35
CA ILE A 94 6.93 -6.80 -8.41
C ILE A 94 8.09 -5.85 -8.06
N LEU A 95 9.25 -6.40 -7.68
CA LEU A 95 10.43 -5.60 -7.32
C LEU A 95 10.95 -4.75 -8.48
N LYS A 96 10.79 -5.20 -9.71
CA LYS A 96 11.23 -4.48 -10.91
C LYS A 96 10.29 -3.35 -11.32
N TYR A 97 8.98 -3.58 -11.24
CA TYR A 97 7.98 -2.68 -11.83
C TYR A 97 7.25 -1.81 -10.80
N VAL A 98 7.16 -2.23 -9.55
CA VAL A 98 6.57 -1.43 -8.48
C VAL A 98 7.66 -0.60 -7.83
N LYS A 99 7.50 0.72 -7.87
CA LYS A 99 8.44 1.65 -7.24
C LYS A 99 8.49 1.41 -5.73
N ALA A 100 9.71 1.44 -5.18
CA ALA A 100 9.90 1.48 -3.74
C ALA A 100 9.22 2.72 -3.13
N PRO A 101 8.79 2.66 -1.87
CA PRO A 101 8.28 3.85 -1.18
C PRO A 101 9.28 4.99 -1.25
N GLU A 102 8.80 6.18 -1.65
CA GLU A 102 9.62 7.39 -1.64
C GLU A 102 9.70 7.93 -0.21
N GLY A 103 10.83 8.53 0.13
CA GLY A 103 11.06 9.18 1.42
C GLY A 103 12.55 9.25 1.74
N GLU A 104 12.92 10.28 2.50
CA GLU A 104 14.31 10.56 2.88
C GLU A 104 14.50 10.28 4.38
N PRO A 105 15.19 9.17 4.74
CA PRO A 105 15.40 8.81 6.16
C PRO A 105 16.22 9.84 6.96
N ASP A 106 17.09 10.59 6.28
CA ASP A 106 17.97 11.59 6.89
C ASP A 106 17.30 12.96 7.10
N GLU A 107 16.11 13.17 6.54
CA GLU A 107 15.31 14.38 6.73
C GLU A 107 14.58 14.36 8.09
N PRO A 108 14.14 15.53 8.60
CA PRO A 108 13.29 15.58 9.79
C PRO A 108 12.00 14.77 9.62
N LEU A 109 11.54 14.13 10.71
CA LEU A 109 10.34 13.32 10.70
C LEU A 109 9.13 14.05 10.14
N GLN A 110 8.46 13.42 9.18
CA GLN A 110 7.10 13.74 8.75
C GLN A 110 6.31 12.44 8.54
N MET A 111 5.13 12.36 9.15
CA MET A 111 4.23 11.22 9.01
C MET A 111 2.78 11.69 8.98
N LEU A 112 2.05 11.33 7.91
CA LEU A 112 0.62 11.61 7.80
C LEU A 112 -0.18 10.51 8.50
N VAL A 113 -1.12 10.89 9.36
CA VAL A 113 -2.06 9.96 10.01
C VAL A 113 -3.19 9.64 9.03
N SER A 114 -3.18 8.44 8.50
CA SER A 114 -4.17 7.95 7.53
C SER A 114 -5.35 7.22 8.17
N SER A 115 -5.16 6.65 9.36
CA SER A 115 -6.24 6.08 10.15
C SER A 115 -5.96 6.21 11.65
N VAL A 116 -7.02 6.02 12.45
CA VAL A 116 -6.94 6.04 13.91
C VAL A 116 -7.52 4.74 14.42
N ASP A 117 -6.90 4.17 15.43
CA ASP A 117 -7.33 2.96 16.09
C ASP A 117 -7.35 3.16 17.61
N TYR A 118 -7.95 2.23 18.33
CA TYR A 118 -8.03 2.25 19.77
C TYR A 118 -7.63 0.90 20.35
N ASN A 119 -6.83 0.94 21.40
CA ASN A 119 -6.45 -0.24 22.16
C ASN A 119 -6.65 0.02 23.66
N ASP A 120 -7.29 -0.91 24.36
CA ASP A 120 -7.66 -0.74 25.78
C ASP A 120 -6.46 -0.49 26.72
N PHE A 121 -5.25 -0.92 26.31
CA PHE A 121 -4.03 -0.79 27.12
C PHE A 121 -3.20 0.46 26.80
N VAL A 122 -3.24 0.93 25.57
CA VAL A 122 -2.41 2.08 25.12
C VAL A 122 -3.25 3.29 24.71
N GLY A 123 -4.57 3.14 24.67
CA GLY A 123 -5.49 4.18 24.27
C GLY A 123 -5.54 4.41 22.76
N ARG A 124 -5.74 5.66 22.37
CA ARG A 124 -5.84 6.08 20.98
C ARG A 124 -4.48 5.99 20.29
N MET A 125 -4.47 5.40 19.09
CA MET A 125 -3.29 5.23 18.26
C MET A 125 -3.51 5.86 16.89
N GLY A 126 -2.50 6.56 16.39
CA GLY A 126 -2.43 6.97 14.99
C GLY A 126 -1.73 5.91 14.15
N VAL A 127 -2.22 5.70 12.93
CA VAL A 127 -1.62 4.81 11.95
C VAL A 127 -1.30 5.60 10.69
N GLY A 128 -0.12 5.38 10.11
CA GLY A 128 0.26 6.03 8.87
C GLY A 128 1.59 5.52 8.34
N ARG A 129 1.99 6.06 7.19
CA ARG A 129 3.31 5.84 6.61
C ARG A 129 4.25 6.96 7.03
N VAL A 130 5.44 6.62 7.46
CA VAL A 130 6.51 7.58 7.66
C VAL A 130 6.93 8.12 6.29
N GLN A 131 6.71 9.41 6.05
CA GLN A 131 7.01 10.04 4.76
C GLN A 131 8.48 10.42 4.68
N ASN A 132 9.02 11.03 5.74
CA ASN A 132 10.42 11.42 5.86
C ASN A 132 10.94 11.14 7.27
N GLY A 133 12.24 10.97 7.40
CA GLY A 133 12.93 10.83 8.67
C GLY A 133 12.70 9.50 9.36
N VAL A 134 12.87 9.54 10.67
CA VAL A 134 12.75 8.36 11.56
C VAL A 134 11.86 8.70 12.73
N ILE A 135 10.84 7.88 12.98
CA ILE A 135 10.03 7.92 14.20
C ILE A 135 10.63 6.96 15.25
N LYS A 136 10.76 7.43 16.50
CA LYS A 136 11.31 6.62 17.61
C LYS A 136 10.46 6.73 18.85
N VAL A 137 10.40 5.64 19.63
CA VAL A 137 9.83 5.68 20.98
C VAL A 137 10.61 6.70 21.84
N GLY A 138 9.89 7.51 22.59
CA GLY A 138 10.46 8.55 23.45
C GLY A 138 10.77 9.88 22.75
N SER A 139 10.75 9.96 21.42
CA SER A 139 11.01 11.21 20.69
C SER A 139 9.93 12.25 20.93
N PRO A 140 10.31 13.53 21.15
CA PRO A 140 9.36 14.62 21.13
C PRO A 140 8.86 14.85 19.69
N ILE A 141 7.59 15.20 19.57
CA ILE A 141 6.96 15.48 18.30
C ILE A 141 6.04 16.70 18.38
N GLN A 142 5.80 17.30 17.21
CA GLN A 142 4.78 18.32 16.99
C GLN A 142 3.73 17.76 16.01
N VAL A 143 2.47 18.11 16.26
CA VAL A 143 1.36 17.76 15.37
C VAL A 143 0.87 19.04 14.71
N CYS A 144 0.66 18.97 13.41
CA CYS A 144 0.01 20.02 12.63
C CYS A 144 -1.03 19.41 11.68
N ASP A 145 -1.84 20.26 11.04
CA ASP A 145 -2.91 19.83 10.16
C ASP A 145 -2.92 20.67 8.88
N TRP A 146 -3.15 20.01 7.74
CA TRP A 146 -3.17 20.67 6.43
C TRP A 146 -4.35 21.64 6.26
N HIS A 147 -5.51 21.28 6.80
CA HIS A 147 -6.73 22.08 6.66
C HIS A 147 -6.97 23.07 7.80
N ASN A 148 -6.25 22.90 8.92
CA ASN A 148 -6.39 23.76 10.08
C ASN A 148 -5.01 24.18 10.61
N PRO A 149 -4.50 25.34 10.16
CA PRO A 149 -3.19 25.83 10.58
C PRO A 149 -3.07 26.10 12.09
N ASP A 150 -4.20 26.24 12.80
CA ASP A 150 -4.21 26.50 14.24
C ASP A 150 -4.00 25.22 15.08
N VAL A 151 -4.01 24.04 14.46
CA VAL A 151 -3.73 22.79 15.16
C VAL A 151 -2.24 22.65 15.40
N HIS A 152 -1.84 22.87 16.64
CA HIS A 152 -0.50 22.65 17.14
C HIS A 152 -0.56 21.90 18.46
N MET A 153 -0.20 20.62 18.43
CA MET A 153 -0.09 19.79 19.63
C MET A 153 1.34 19.32 19.79
N SER A 154 1.85 19.39 21.02
CA SER A 154 3.15 18.82 21.35
C SER A 154 2.95 17.52 22.11
N GLY A 155 3.78 16.55 21.85
CA GLY A 155 3.70 15.26 22.53
C GLY A 155 4.97 14.44 22.42
N ARG A 156 4.86 13.20 22.80
CA ARG A 156 5.95 12.23 22.76
C ARG A 156 5.40 10.87 22.32
N ILE A 157 6.11 10.18 21.46
CA ILE A 157 5.79 8.79 21.09
C ILE A 157 6.02 7.90 22.31
N THR A 158 4.98 7.29 22.82
CA THR A 158 5.08 6.39 23.99
C THR A 158 5.25 4.93 23.61
N LYS A 159 4.64 4.52 22.47
CA LYS A 159 4.78 3.18 21.91
C LYS A 159 4.72 3.27 20.38
N LEU A 160 5.40 2.32 19.74
CA LEU A 160 5.44 2.18 18.30
C LEU A 160 5.26 0.70 17.93
N PHE A 161 4.50 0.42 16.89
CA PHE A 161 4.18 -0.94 16.45
C PHE A 161 4.34 -1.08 14.93
N ASP A 162 4.93 -2.17 14.51
CA ASP A 162 4.95 -2.64 13.13
C ASP A 162 3.78 -3.59 12.87
N PHE A 163 3.37 -3.72 11.61
CA PHE A 163 2.32 -4.62 11.18
C PHE A 163 2.92 -5.91 10.62
N LYS A 164 2.59 -7.04 11.26
CA LYS A 164 3.00 -8.37 10.83
C LYS A 164 1.79 -9.22 10.46
N ALA A 165 2.02 -10.34 9.78
CA ALA A 165 0.95 -11.25 9.37
C ALA A 165 0.05 -11.71 10.53
N ASN A 166 0.61 -11.82 11.75
CA ASN A 166 -0.09 -12.29 12.94
C ASN A 166 -0.52 -11.16 13.90
N GLY A 167 -0.46 -9.91 13.47
CA GLY A 167 -0.84 -8.77 14.31
C GLY A 167 0.18 -7.64 14.33
N ARG A 168 0.26 -6.95 15.45
CA ARG A 168 1.18 -5.83 15.67
C ARG A 168 2.29 -6.24 16.63
N GLU A 169 3.52 -5.91 16.26
CA GLU A 169 4.69 -6.12 17.10
C GLU A 169 5.26 -4.78 17.56
N PRO A 170 5.61 -4.64 18.85
CA PRO A 170 6.26 -3.43 19.34
C PRO A 170 7.66 -3.30 18.74
N ILE A 171 8.00 -2.08 18.32
CA ILE A 171 9.31 -1.72 17.78
C ILE A 171 9.82 -0.43 18.43
N GLU A 172 11.12 -0.19 18.39
CA GLU A 172 11.75 1.01 18.95
C GLU A 172 11.83 2.17 17.97
N SER A 173 11.93 1.88 16.68
CA SER A 173 12.01 2.89 15.60
C SER A 173 11.52 2.37 14.28
N ALA A 174 11.10 3.30 13.40
CA ALA A 174 10.77 3.06 12.00
C ALA A 174 11.22 4.25 11.16
N GLN A 175 11.48 4.02 9.88
CA GLN A 175 12.03 5.03 8.97
C GLN A 175 11.08 5.34 7.81
N ALA A 176 11.44 6.33 7.01
CA ALA A 176 10.75 6.69 5.79
C ALA A 176 10.42 5.47 4.93
N GLY A 177 9.15 5.33 4.53
CA GLY A 177 8.58 4.19 3.81
C GLY A 177 7.83 3.19 4.67
N ASP A 178 8.14 3.06 5.97
CA ASP A 178 7.49 2.13 6.87
C ASP A 178 6.06 2.59 7.22
N ILE A 179 5.16 1.61 7.39
CA ILE A 179 3.80 1.84 7.91
C ILE A 179 3.75 1.35 9.34
N VAL A 180 3.40 2.26 10.25
CA VAL A 180 3.43 1.98 11.68
C VAL A 180 2.18 2.50 12.40
N ALA A 181 1.88 1.90 13.56
CA ALA A 181 0.97 2.46 14.54
C ALA A 181 1.75 3.04 15.72
N PHE A 182 1.35 4.19 16.22
CA PHE A 182 1.98 4.84 17.36
C PHE A 182 0.96 5.30 18.41
N ALA A 183 1.39 5.40 19.66
CA ALA A 183 0.63 5.94 20.77
C ALA A 183 1.38 7.08 21.47
N GLY A 184 0.67 7.84 22.29
CA GLY A 184 1.23 8.97 23.05
C GLY A 184 0.54 10.31 22.79
N LEU A 185 -0.46 10.32 21.89
CA LEU A 185 -1.24 11.51 21.51
C LEU A 185 -2.73 11.20 21.58
N PRO A 186 -3.40 11.55 22.70
CA PRO A 186 -4.81 11.19 22.91
C PRO A 186 -5.77 11.87 21.92
N ASP A 187 -5.41 13.03 21.40
CA ASP A 187 -6.26 13.85 20.53
C ASP A 187 -5.90 13.73 19.05
N ILE A 188 -5.06 12.75 18.69
CA ILE A 188 -4.64 12.56 17.30
C ILE A 188 -5.84 12.21 16.40
N SER A 189 -5.87 12.77 15.21
CA SER A 189 -6.97 12.60 14.24
C SER A 189 -6.43 12.27 12.85
N ILE A 190 -7.30 11.69 12.03
CA ILE A 190 -7.00 11.43 10.60
C ILE A 190 -6.73 12.76 9.91
N GLY A 191 -5.67 12.83 9.10
CA GLY A 191 -5.23 14.03 8.41
C GLY A 191 -4.20 14.87 9.17
N ASN A 192 -3.99 14.59 10.46
CA ASN A 192 -2.91 15.22 11.19
C ASN A 192 -1.55 14.76 10.67
N THR A 193 -0.57 15.64 10.67
CA THR A 193 0.83 15.32 10.38
C THR A 193 1.65 15.35 11.66
N ILE A 194 2.39 14.28 11.90
CA ILE A 194 3.40 14.19 12.96
C ILE A 194 4.72 14.67 12.41
N CYS A 195 5.33 15.63 13.08
CA CYS A 195 6.58 16.25 12.67
C CYS A 195 7.65 16.20 13.74
N ASP A 196 8.90 16.22 13.32
CA ASP A 196 9.99 16.63 14.18
C ASP A 196 9.79 18.11 14.59
N PRO A 197 10.03 18.49 15.88
CA PRO A 197 9.87 19.86 16.33
C PRO A 197 10.71 20.89 15.57
N SER A 198 11.80 20.49 14.94
CA SER A 198 12.66 21.37 14.15
C SER A 198 12.07 21.77 12.80
N LYS A 199 11.10 20.98 12.26
CA LYS A 199 10.47 21.22 10.95
C LYS A 199 9.00 20.83 11.01
N VAL A 200 8.16 21.74 11.46
CA VAL A 200 6.71 21.53 11.56
C VAL A 200 6.04 21.99 10.27
N GLN A 201 5.73 21.03 9.40
CA GLN A 201 5.12 21.28 8.11
C GLN A 201 4.06 20.21 7.81
N PRO A 202 2.79 20.58 7.60
CA PRO A 202 1.74 19.62 7.31
C PRO A 202 1.91 19.00 5.92
N LEU A 203 1.61 17.71 5.83
CA LEU A 203 1.52 16.98 4.56
C LEU A 203 0.13 17.17 3.96
N PRO A 204 0.02 17.27 2.61
CA PRO A 204 -1.26 17.36 1.94
C PRO A 204 -2.17 16.20 2.30
N PHE A 205 -3.41 16.50 2.66
CA PHE A 205 -4.42 15.50 2.97
C PHE A 205 -5.74 15.82 2.26
N VAL A 206 -6.29 14.84 1.53
CA VAL A 206 -7.60 14.96 0.88
C VAL A 206 -8.64 14.29 1.76
N LYS A 207 -9.59 15.06 2.29
CA LYS A 207 -10.75 14.48 3.00
C LYS A 207 -11.61 13.75 1.99
N ILE A 208 -11.79 12.45 2.19
CA ILE A 208 -12.74 11.64 1.44
C ILE A 208 -14.06 11.73 2.22
N ASN A 209 -15.03 12.45 1.66
CA ASN A 209 -16.40 12.53 2.18
C ASN A 209 -17.18 11.29 1.81
#